data_01e5c4f227c96aed1484fc46f5c1a1ec
#
_entry.id   01e5c4f227c96aed1484fc46f5c1a1ec
#
_cell.length_a   1.000
_cell.length_b   1.000
_cell.length_c   1.000
_cell.angle_alpha   90.00
_cell.angle_beta   90.00
_cell.angle_gamma   90.00
#
_symmetry.space_group_name_H-M   'P 1'
#
loop_
_entity.id
_entity.type
_entity.pdbx_description
1 polymer ?
#
loop_
_entity_poly.entity_id
_entity_poly.type
_entity_poly.pdbx_seq_one_letter_code
_entity_poly.pdbx_strand_id
1 'polypeptide(L)'
;MSRPTLRLYDGMASTSPQLKDAVKELQTLLKQLGYRTTVDGEFGPYTENIVKLFQASKGVTADGVVGPECWALLLNKPAPKNLEFAFQTSIAKWDKTMLRQLEELKKYEVIVKKVAAQYSIPASVIAGIGSRESHWGLALTPPTPAGTGDGGHGRGLMQIDDRWHIPFIQSGKWADAGENIIYGCAVLKTSIDYMIKKGMPKGFNAIWAGVAGYNCGPKRAYDGVSQGYGPDYYTTGRDYGKNVLERAGWFQLQGWV
;
A
#
# COMPACT_ATOMS: atom_id res chain seq x y z
N MET A 1 30.78 1.21 21.68
CA MET A 1 29.64 1.77 22.44
C MET A 1 28.36 1.06 21.99
N SER A 2 27.47 0.72 22.91
CA SER A 2 26.18 0.14 22.55
C SER A 2 25.29 1.23 21.94
N ARG A 3 24.58 0.91 20.82
CA ARG A 3 23.61 1.82 20.22
C ARG A 3 22.38 1.96 21.12
N PRO A 4 21.79 3.17 21.21
CA PRO A 4 20.60 3.38 22.01
C PRO A 4 19.39 2.65 21.42
N THR A 5 18.43 2.30 22.28
CA THR A 5 17.10 1.91 21.80
C THR A 5 16.39 3.14 21.26
N LEU A 6 15.82 3.05 20.05
CA LEU A 6 15.08 4.13 19.41
C LEU A 6 13.61 3.74 19.22
N ARG A 7 12.72 4.73 19.36
CA ARG A 7 11.27 4.59 19.21
C ARG A 7 10.65 5.87 18.72
N LEU A 8 9.36 5.83 18.42
CA LEU A 8 8.58 6.97 17.97
C LEU A 8 8.84 8.23 18.82
N TYR A 9 9.08 9.34 18.14
CA TYR A 9 9.43 10.69 18.61
C TYR A 9 10.86 10.87 19.13
N ASP A 10 11.74 9.87 19.06
CA ASP A 10 13.16 10.06 19.36
C ASP A 10 13.85 10.94 18.30
N GLY A 11 14.85 11.69 18.74
CA GLY A 11 15.62 12.62 17.91
C GLY A 11 14.94 13.96 17.66
N MET A 12 13.66 14.11 18.04
CA MET A 12 12.97 15.40 17.89
C MET A 12 13.43 16.40 18.97
N ALA A 13 13.45 17.68 18.62
CA ALA A 13 13.91 18.75 19.51
C ALA A 13 13.11 18.84 20.83
N SER A 14 11.83 18.45 20.79
CA SER A 14 10.93 18.50 21.95
C SER A 14 10.99 17.29 22.87
N THR A 15 11.63 16.17 22.46
CA THR A 15 11.61 14.91 23.21
C THR A 15 13.00 14.43 23.61
N SER A 16 13.85 14.14 22.63
CA SER A 16 15.17 13.54 22.85
C SER A 16 16.18 13.98 21.80
N PRO A 17 16.54 15.29 21.74
CA PRO A 17 17.45 15.83 20.71
C PRO A 17 18.83 15.17 20.73
N GLN A 18 19.28 14.61 21.88
CA GLN A 18 20.53 13.87 22.02
C GLN A 18 20.54 12.56 21.21
N LEU A 19 19.39 12.04 20.80
CA LEU A 19 19.27 10.83 19.97
C LEU A 19 19.27 11.14 18.47
N LYS A 20 19.32 12.40 18.07
CA LYS A 20 19.22 12.82 16.67
C LYS A 20 20.21 12.13 15.74
N ASP A 21 21.46 11.99 16.18
CA ASP A 21 22.50 11.34 15.36
C ASP A 21 22.28 9.82 15.27
N ALA A 22 21.80 9.19 16.34
CA ALA A 22 21.44 7.78 16.29
C ALA A 22 20.23 7.52 15.36
N VAL A 23 19.26 8.43 15.33
CA VAL A 23 18.14 8.35 14.38
C VAL A 23 18.62 8.56 12.94
N LYS A 24 19.56 9.49 12.69
CA LYS A 24 20.17 9.64 11.36
C LYS A 24 20.92 8.39 10.92
N GLU A 25 21.66 7.75 11.83
CA GLU A 25 22.32 6.48 11.53
C GLU A 25 21.31 5.41 11.14
N LEU A 26 20.23 5.25 11.90
CA LEU A 26 19.13 4.34 11.59
C LEU A 26 18.55 4.60 10.18
N GLN A 27 18.16 5.85 9.93
CA GLN A 27 17.58 6.26 8.64
C GLN A 27 18.56 6.02 7.48
N THR A 28 19.84 6.26 7.70
CA THR A 28 20.89 5.98 6.70
C THR A 28 21.01 4.49 6.40
N LEU A 29 21.02 3.64 7.42
CA LEU A 29 21.04 2.19 7.25
C LEU A 29 19.79 1.68 6.54
N LEU A 30 18.60 2.15 6.92
CA LEU A 30 17.36 1.81 6.24
C LEU A 30 17.39 2.24 4.78
N LYS A 31 17.92 3.43 4.47
CA LYS A 31 18.09 3.92 3.10
C LYS A 31 19.09 3.05 2.30
N GLN A 32 20.22 2.65 2.90
CA GLN A 32 21.19 1.72 2.29
C GLN A 32 20.59 0.33 2.06
N LEU A 33 19.63 -0.08 2.90
CA LEU A 33 18.87 -1.32 2.74
C LEU A 33 17.72 -1.19 1.73
N GLY A 34 17.60 -0.07 1.01
CA GLY A 34 16.62 0.15 -0.05
C GLY A 34 15.29 0.72 0.44
N TYR A 35 15.14 0.99 1.74
CA TYR A 35 13.94 1.65 2.24
C TYR A 35 14.00 3.15 1.94
N ARG A 36 12.90 3.70 1.41
CA ARG A 36 12.82 5.11 1.11
C ARG A 36 12.52 5.89 2.39
N THR A 37 13.53 6.57 2.93
CA THR A 37 13.40 7.41 4.12
C THR A 37 14.20 8.71 3.95
N THR A 38 13.77 9.77 4.62
CA THR A 38 14.53 11.01 4.79
C THR A 38 15.51 10.81 5.94
N VAL A 39 16.72 11.34 5.80
CA VAL A 39 17.73 11.32 6.87
C VAL A 39 17.70 12.69 7.56
N ASP A 40 16.68 12.92 8.38
CA ASP A 40 16.45 14.18 9.12
C ASP A 40 16.83 14.07 10.61
N GLY A 41 16.95 12.86 11.10
CA GLY A 41 17.24 12.58 12.51
C GLY A 41 16.00 12.65 13.40
N GLU A 42 14.81 12.59 12.81
CA GLU A 42 13.52 12.58 13.52
C GLU A 42 12.82 11.23 13.35
N PHE A 43 12.61 10.52 14.45
CA PHE A 43 11.89 9.26 14.44
C PHE A 43 10.38 9.52 14.45
N GLY A 44 9.87 10.08 13.35
CA GLY A 44 8.45 10.32 13.18
C GLY A 44 7.66 9.04 12.84
N PRO A 45 6.32 9.15 12.72
CA PRO A 45 5.44 8.01 12.35
C PRO A 45 5.85 7.35 11.04
N TYR A 46 6.41 8.10 10.10
CA TYR A 46 6.91 7.54 8.84
C TYR A 46 8.14 6.65 9.07
N THR A 47 9.12 7.11 9.86
CA THR A 47 10.31 6.31 10.22
C THR A 47 9.89 5.06 11.00
N GLU A 48 8.94 5.18 11.94
CA GLU A 48 8.41 4.02 12.67
C GLU A 48 7.81 2.97 11.73
N ASN A 49 7.02 3.39 10.75
CA ASN A 49 6.45 2.47 9.77
C ASN A 49 7.54 1.76 8.94
N ILE A 50 8.57 2.49 8.50
CA ILE A 50 9.73 1.88 7.82
C ILE A 50 10.41 0.83 8.69
N VAL A 51 10.60 1.12 9.98
CA VAL A 51 11.18 0.16 10.94
C VAL A 51 10.30 -1.07 11.05
N LYS A 52 8.98 -0.91 11.19
CA LYS A 52 8.03 -2.05 11.22
C LYS A 52 8.11 -2.92 9.96
N LEU A 53 8.24 -2.30 8.80
CA LEU A 53 8.42 -3.02 7.53
C LEU A 53 9.75 -3.78 7.49
N PHE A 54 10.84 -3.15 7.94
CA PHE A 54 12.13 -3.80 8.05
C PHE A 54 12.07 -5.02 8.99
N GLN A 55 11.49 -4.85 10.18
CA GLN A 55 11.31 -5.92 11.16
C GLN A 55 10.49 -7.08 10.60
N ALA A 56 9.36 -6.78 9.93
CA ALA A 56 8.53 -7.80 9.26
C ALA A 56 9.33 -8.56 8.18
N SER A 57 10.14 -7.85 7.39
CA SER A 57 10.99 -8.46 6.35
C SER A 57 12.06 -9.40 6.91
N LYS A 58 12.41 -9.23 8.19
CA LYS A 58 13.37 -10.08 8.93
C LYS A 58 12.69 -11.19 9.74
N GLY A 59 11.37 -11.28 9.71
CA GLY A 59 10.62 -12.28 10.47
C GLY A 59 10.59 -12.05 11.98
N VAL A 60 10.96 -10.85 12.45
CA VAL A 60 10.90 -10.47 13.87
C VAL A 60 9.64 -9.65 14.17
N THR A 61 9.33 -9.45 15.45
CA THR A 61 8.18 -8.65 15.88
C THR A 61 8.28 -7.23 15.32
N ALA A 62 7.27 -6.81 14.55
CA ALA A 62 7.21 -5.49 13.94
C ALA A 62 6.58 -4.48 14.91
N ASP A 63 7.28 -4.19 16.01
CA ASP A 63 6.84 -3.27 17.07
C ASP A 63 7.23 -1.80 16.81
N GLY A 64 8.10 -1.56 15.85
CA GLY A 64 8.62 -0.22 15.53
C GLY A 64 9.70 0.27 16.47
N VAL A 65 10.20 -0.58 17.38
CA VAL A 65 11.28 -0.23 18.33
C VAL A 65 12.61 -0.78 17.82
N VAL A 66 13.62 0.06 17.74
CA VAL A 66 14.97 -0.32 17.30
C VAL A 66 15.83 -0.63 18.52
N GLY A 67 15.67 -1.82 19.06
CA GLY A 67 16.50 -2.37 20.14
C GLY A 67 17.78 -3.05 19.63
N PRO A 68 18.57 -3.70 20.51
CA PRO A 68 19.84 -4.35 20.15
C PRO A 68 19.70 -5.39 19.03
N GLU A 69 18.63 -6.19 19.04
CA GLU A 69 18.35 -7.18 18.01
C GLU A 69 18.08 -6.51 16.65
N CYS A 70 17.27 -5.45 16.65
CA CYS A 70 16.96 -4.72 15.43
C CYS A 70 18.22 -4.04 14.85
N TRP A 71 19.08 -3.46 15.71
CA TRP A 71 20.37 -2.92 15.29
C TRP A 71 21.29 -3.99 14.69
N ALA A 72 21.34 -5.18 15.29
CA ALA A 72 22.13 -6.28 14.75
C ALA A 72 21.66 -6.69 13.34
N LEU A 73 20.34 -6.75 13.12
CA LEU A 73 19.75 -7.05 11.83
C LEU A 73 20.03 -5.96 10.79
N LEU A 74 19.99 -4.68 11.19
CA LEU A 74 20.31 -3.55 10.31
C LEU A 74 21.75 -3.58 9.80
N LEU A 75 22.68 -4.05 10.62
CA LEU A 75 24.11 -4.08 10.32
C LEU A 75 24.55 -5.32 9.55
N ASN A 76 23.78 -6.41 9.60
CA ASN A 76 24.23 -7.74 9.17
C ASN A 76 23.67 -8.22 7.84
N LYS A 77 23.11 -7.39 6.93
CA LYS A 77 23.09 -7.81 5.51
C LYS A 77 22.04 -7.26 4.53
N PRO A 78 22.16 -7.77 3.24
CA PRO A 78 21.84 -6.96 2.08
C PRO A 78 20.36 -6.67 1.97
N ALA A 79 20.11 -5.53 1.36
CA ALA A 79 18.80 -4.97 1.10
C ALA A 79 17.79 -6.00 0.56
N PRO A 80 16.56 -6.05 1.07
CA PRO A 80 15.48 -6.57 0.28
C PRO A 80 15.33 -5.68 -0.95
N LYS A 81 15.37 -6.29 -2.13
CA LYS A 81 15.09 -5.60 -3.39
C LYS A 81 13.67 -5.03 -3.31
N ASN A 82 13.55 -3.71 -3.41
CA ASN A 82 12.32 -2.96 -3.67
C ASN A 82 11.25 -2.90 -2.55
N LEU A 83 11.51 -2.13 -1.48
CA LEU A 83 10.44 -1.36 -0.84
C LEU A 83 10.50 0.08 -1.37
N GLU A 84 9.95 0.28 -2.56
CA GLU A 84 9.90 1.60 -3.19
C GLU A 84 8.98 2.55 -2.41
N PHE A 85 8.01 2.00 -1.65
CA PHE A 85 7.04 2.76 -0.86
C PHE A 85 6.69 2.07 0.46
N ALA A 86 6.73 2.82 1.56
CA ALA A 86 6.13 2.43 2.82
C ALA A 86 4.80 3.18 3.00
N PHE A 87 3.72 2.45 3.19
CA PHE A 87 2.40 3.01 3.48
C PHE A 87 2.14 2.94 4.98
N GLN A 88 1.56 4.01 5.54
CA GLN A 88 1.18 4.03 6.95
C GLN A 88 -0.13 3.27 7.17
N THR A 89 -0.27 2.64 8.34
CA THR A 89 -1.51 2.01 8.76
C THR A 89 -1.76 2.21 10.25
N SER A 90 -3.00 2.51 10.60
CA SER A 90 -3.51 2.48 11.97
C SER A 90 -4.24 1.16 12.30
N ILE A 91 -4.44 0.31 11.28
CA ILE A 91 -5.11 -0.98 11.43
C ILE A 91 -4.24 -1.90 12.29
N ALA A 92 -4.81 -2.44 13.35
CA ALA A 92 -4.10 -3.33 14.26
C ALA A 92 -3.54 -4.56 13.51
N LYS A 93 -2.29 -4.94 13.79
CA LYS A 93 -1.62 -6.08 13.13
C LYS A 93 -2.47 -7.35 13.15
N TRP A 94 -3.21 -7.57 14.24
CA TRP A 94 -4.03 -8.77 14.46
C TRP A 94 -5.53 -8.50 14.26
N ASP A 95 -5.89 -7.51 13.43
CA ASP A 95 -7.28 -7.27 13.06
C ASP A 95 -7.88 -8.51 12.40
N LYS A 96 -8.94 -9.06 13.02
CA LYS A 96 -9.54 -10.32 12.59
C LYS A 96 -10.16 -10.24 11.19
N THR A 97 -10.70 -9.08 10.84
CA THR A 97 -11.32 -8.86 9.52
C THR A 97 -10.25 -8.83 8.44
N MET A 98 -9.14 -8.14 8.69
CA MET A 98 -8.03 -8.08 7.75
C MET A 98 -7.31 -9.43 7.62
N LEU A 99 -7.17 -10.18 8.71
CA LEU A 99 -6.59 -11.54 8.68
C LEU A 99 -7.44 -12.49 7.82
N ARG A 100 -8.78 -12.44 7.92
CA ARG A 100 -9.65 -13.23 7.04
C ARG A 100 -9.48 -12.86 5.57
N GLN A 101 -9.35 -11.59 5.26
CA GLN A 101 -9.09 -11.11 3.91
C GLN A 101 -7.71 -11.54 3.40
N LEU A 102 -6.71 -11.58 4.27
CA LEU A 102 -5.37 -12.08 3.95
C LEU A 102 -5.41 -13.55 3.51
N GLU A 103 -6.19 -14.39 4.20
CA GLU A 103 -6.34 -15.81 3.80
C GLU A 103 -6.99 -15.94 2.42
N GLU A 104 -7.98 -15.11 2.08
CA GLU A 104 -8.55 -15.09 0.74
C GLU A 104 -7.54 -14.58 -0.31
N LEU A 105 -6.83 -13.50 -0.01
CA LEU A 105 -5.79 -12.93 -0.89
C LEU A 105 -4.68 -13.94 -1.22
N LYS A 106 -4.25 -14.76 -0.26
CA LYS A 106 -3.22 -15.78 -0.47
C LYS A 106 -3.54 -16.75 -1.61
N LYS A 107 -4.81 -17.01 -1.88
CA LYS A 107 -5.23 -17.85 -3.01
C LYS A 107 -4.81 -17.28 -4.36
N TYR A 108 -4.55 -15.98 -4.42
CA TYR A 108 -4.19 -15.22 -5.63
C TYR A 108 -2.76 -14.67 -5.59
N GLU A 109 -1.93 -15.10 -4.64
CA GLU A 109 -0.60 -14.54 -4.41
C GLU A 109 0.26 -14.52 -5.67
N VAL A 110 0.30 -15.63 -6.40
CA VAL A 110 1.12 -15.77 -7.62
C VAL A 110 0.72 -14.73 -8.67
N ILE A 111 -0.58 -14.58 -8.93
CA ILE A 111 -1.04 -13.64 -9.95
C ILE A 111 -0.88 -12.20 -9.53
N VAL A 112 -1.19 -11.86 -8.26
CA VAL A 112 -1.02 -10.51 -7.73
C VAL A 112 0.43 -10.08 -7.79
N LYS A 113 1.37 -10.91 -7.35
CA LYS A 113 2.82 -10.61 -7.41
C LYS A 113 3.33 -10.49 -8.85
N LYS A 114 2.85 -11.36 -9.76
CA LYS A 114 3.19 -11.28 -11.19
C LYS A 114 2.75 -9.96 -11.80
N VAL A 115 1.52 -9.55 -11.59
CA VAL A 115 0.95 -8.31 -12.16
C VAL A 115 1.56 -7.07 -11.50
N ALA A 116 1.82 -7.12 -10.20
CA ALA A 116 2.56 -6.10 -9.46
C ALA A 116 3.92 -5.80 -10.10
N ALA A 117 4.70 -6.86 -10.36
CA ALA A 117 5.99 -6.75 -11.04
C ALA A 117 5.85 -6.23 -12.47
N GLN A 118 4.88 -6.75 -13.24
CA GLN A 118 4.63 -6.34 -14.63
C GLN A 118 4.33 -4.84 -14.77
N TYR A 119 3.53 -4.29 -13.87
CA TYR A 119 3.11 -2.89 -13.91
C TYR A 119 3.95 -1.96 -13.02
N SER A 120 4.93 -2.49 -12.30
CA SER A 120 5.72 -1.75 -11.31
C SER A 120 4.82 -1.04 -10.28
N ILE A 121 3.82 -1.77 -9.78
CA ILE A 121 2.90 -1.33 -8.73
C ILE A 121 3.17 -2.19 -7.49
N PRO A 122 3.31 -1.64 -6.28
CA PRO A 122 3.48 -2.46 -5.08
C PRO A 122 2.35 -3.48 -4.91
N ALA A 123 2.68 -4.74 -4.65
CA ALA A 123 1.68 -5.80 -4.46
C ALA A 123 0.70 -5.46 -3.33
N SER A 124 1.17 -4.75 -2.31
CA SER A 124 0.35 -4.24 -1.20
C SER A 124 -0.75 -3.26 -1.64
N VAL A 125 -0.51 -2.44 -2.67
CA VAL A 125 -1.53 -1.53 -3.22
C VAL A 125 -2.65 -2.33 -3.90
N ILE A 126 -2.30 -3.34 -4.67
CA ILE A 126 -3.28 -4.25 -5.29
C ILE A 126 -4.07 -4.99 -4.20
N ALA A 127 -3.36 -5.47 -3.15
CA ALA A 127 -3.99 -6.09 -1.99
C ALA A 127 -4.96 -5.14 -1.27
N GLY A 128 -4.58 -3.86 -1.13
CA GLY A 128 -5.42 -2.81 -0.56
C GLY A 128 -6.68 -2.54 -1.37
N ILE A 129 -6.60 -2.51 -2.71
CA ILE A 129 -7.76 -2.33 -3.58
C ILE A 129 -8.73 -3.50 -3.44
N GLY A 130 -8.29 -4.75 -3.64
CA GLY A 130 -9.17 -5.92 -3.49
C GLY A 130 -9.80 -6.02 -2.08
N SER A 131 -9.05 -5.57 -1.05
CA SER A 131 -9.56 -5.44 0.31
C SER A 131 -10.66 -4.36 0.42
N ARG A 132 -10.49 -3.21 -0.20
CA ARG A 132 -11.48 -2.12 -0.18
C ARG A 132 -12.71 -2.45 -0.99
N GLU A 133 -12.54 -3.06 -2.16
CA GLU A 133 -13.59 -3.31 -3.13
C GLU A 133 -14.52 -4.45 -2.72
N SER A 134 -13.97 -5.57 -2.31
CA SER A 134 -14.75 -6.79 -2.12
C SER A 134 -14.41 -7.57 -0.86
N HIS A 135 -13.49 -7.06 -0.01
CA HIS A 135 -12.87 -7.86 1.05
C HIS A 135 -12.32 -9.19 0.50
N TRP A 136 -11.71 -9.15 -0.68
CA TRP A 136 -11.23 -10.33 -1.42
C TRP A 136 -12.31 -11.38 -1.67
N GLY A 137 -13.53 -10.92 -1.99
CA GLY A 137 -14.69 -11.74 -2.32
C GLY A 137 -15.65 -11.98 -1.15
N LEU A 138 -15.24 -11.74 0.08
CA LEU A 138 -16.06 -12.00 1.28
C LEU A 138 -17.30 -11.09 1.38
N ALA A 139 -17.27 -9.91 0.78
CA ALA A 139 -18.37 -8.95 0.81
C ALA A 139 -19.25 -9.00 -0.45
N LEU A 140 -18.98 -9.89 -1.39
CA LEU A 140 -19.73 -10.00 -2.63
C LEU A 140 -21.03 -10.82 -2.47
N THR A 141 -21.93 -10.68 -3.41
CA THR A 141 -23.16 -11.47 -3.49
C THR A 141 -23.20 -12.24 -4.83
N PRO A 142 -23.15 -13.59 -4.78
CA PRO A 142 -22.74 -14.39 -3.63
C PRO A 142 -21.30 -14.12 -3.20
N PRO A 143 -20.86 -14.53 -2.00
CA PRO A 143 -19.50 -14.30 -1.52
C PRO A 143 -18.49 -15.24 -2.20
N THR A 144 -18.26 -15.00 -3.48
CA THR A 144 -17.36 -15.73 -4.38
C THR A 144 -16.58 -14.74 -5.23
N PRO A 145 -15.47 -15.17 -5.87
CA PRO A 145 -14.71 -14.31 -6.78
C PRO A 145 -15.54 -13.77 -7.98
N ALA A 146 -16.61 -14.49 -8.35
CA ALA A 146 -17.55 -14.11 -9.41
C ALA A 146 -18.81 -13.39 -8.87
N GLY A 147 -18.81 -12.98 -7.62
CA GLY A 147 -19.91 -12.21 -7.03
C GLY A 147 -19.94 -10.77 -7.50
N THR A 148 -21.00 -10.07 -7.13
CA THR A 148 -21.22 -8.66 -7.48
C THR A 148 -21.35 -7.80 -6.23
N GLY A 149 -21.07 -6.52 -6.35
CA GLY A 149 -21.28 -5.49 -5.34
C GLY A 149 -21.84 -4.21 -5.98
N ASP A 150 -21.85 -3.11 -5.23
CA ASP A 150 -22.33 -1.80 -5.70
C ASP A 150 -23.73 -1.88 -6.39
N GLY A 151 -24.69 -2.47 -5.68
CA GLY A 151 -26.05 -2.63 -6.22
C GLY A 151 -26.13 -3.52 -7.47
N GLY A 152 -25.10 -4.36 -7.70
CA GLY A 152 -24.99 -5.23 -8.85
C GLY A 152 -24.14 -4.68 -10.00
N HIS A 153 -23.60 -3.48 -9.88
CA HIS A 153 -22.77 -2.87 -10.93
C HIS A 153 -21.28 -3.24 -10.83
N GLY A 154 -20.77 -3.47 -9.63
CA GLY A 154 -19.39 -3.94 -9.42
C GLY A 154 -19.26 -5.43 -9.67
N ARG A 155 -18.29 -5.84 -10.48
CA ARG A 155 -18.06 -7.23 -10.90
C ARG A 155 -16.75 -7.79 -10.35
N GLY A 156 -16.83 -8.90 -9.64
CA GLY A 156 -15.68 -9.67 -9.18
C GLY A 156 -14.86 -9.00 -8.09
N LEU A 157 -13.68 -9.56 -7.84
CA LEU A 157 -12.80 -9.16 -6.72
C LEU A 157 -12.39 -7.68 -6.74
N MET A 158 -12.15 -7.14 -7.93
CA MET A 158 -11.69 -5.78 -8.16
C MET A 158 -12.83 -4.80 -8.48
N GLN A 159 -14.09 -5.24 -8.36
CA GLN A 159 -15.32 -4.47 -8.55
C GLN A 159 -15.32 -3.62 -9.83
N ILE A 160 -15.10 -4.28 -10.96
CA ILE A 160 -15.09 -3.64 -12.28
C ILE A 160 -16.52 -3.21 -12.63
N ASP A 161 -16.72 -1.89 -12.78
CA ASP A 161 -18.03 -1.30 -13.04
C ASP A 161 -18.54 -1.63 -14.47
N ASP A 162 -19.71 -2.27 -14.55
CA ASP A 162 -20.29 -2.74 -15.81
C ASP A 162 -20.80 -1.61 -16.73
N ARG A 163 -20.95 -0.41 -16.19
CA ARG A 163 -21.36 0.79 -16.93
C ARG A 163 -20.22 1.39 -17.77
N TRP A 164 -18.97 1.19 -17.34
CA TRP A 164 -17.79 1.82 -17.94
C TRP A 164 -16.85 0.84 -18.63
N HIS A 165 -16.88 -0.44 -18.26
CA HIS A 165 -15.97 -1.46 -18.76
C HIS A 165 -16.69 -2.51 -19.63
N ILE A 166 -17.62 -2.04 -20.49
CA ILE A 166 -18.56 -2.86 -21.26
C ILE A 166 -17.88 -4.02 -22.02
N PRO A 167 -16.78 -3.82 -22.80
CA PRO A 167 -16.16 -4.92 -23.53
C PRO A 167 -15.63 -6.05 -22.62
N PHE A 168 -15.05 -5.69 -21.48
CA PHE A 168 -14.55 -6.68 -20.53
C PHE A 168 -15.71 -7.44 -19.87
N ILE A 169 -16.78 -6.75 -19.54
CA ILE A 169 -17.97 -7.37 -18.93
C ILE A 169 -18.64 -8.32 -19.91
N GLN A 170 -18.82 -7.91 -21.16
CA GLN A 170 -19.44 -8.73 -22.22
C GLN A 170 -18.60 -9.96 -22.57
N SER A 171 -17.28 -9.91 -22.38
CA SER A 171 -16.41 -11.08 -22.59
C SER A 171 -16.63 -12.21 -21.58
N GLY A 172 -17.35 -11.97 -20.47
CA GLY A 172 -17.53 -12.92 -19.36
C GLY A 172 -16.28 -13.14 -18.50
N LYS A 173 -15.12 -12.64 -18.90
CA LYS A 173 -13.83 -12.84 -18.18
C LYS A 173 -13.80 -12.27 -16.77
N TRP A 174 -14.66 -11.31 -16.48
CA TRP A 174 -14.77 -10.72 -15.15
C TRP A 174 -15.08 -11.74 -14.04
N ALA A 175 -15.72 -12.86 -14.40
CA ALA A 175 -16.08 -13.93 -13.48
C ALA A 175 -14.88 -14.83 -13.10
N ASP A 176 -13.81 -14.82 -13.90
CA ASP A 176 -12.55 -15.46 -13.54
C ASP A 176 -11.75 -14.55 -12.63
N ALA A 177 -11.34 -15.07 -11.48
CA ALA A 177 -10.61 -14.28 -10.47
C ALA A 177 -9.30 -13.69 -11.00
N GLY A 178 -8.57 -14.48 -11.77
CA GLY A 178 -7.28 -14.07 -12.34
C GLY A 178 -7.44 -12.97 -13.37
N GLU A 179 -8.36 -13.14 -14.33
CA GLU A 179 -8.68 -12.15 -15.35
C GLU A 179 -9.21 -10.85 -14.73
N ASN A 180 -10.03 -10.97 -13.67
CA ASN A 180 -10.56 -9.82 -12.93
C ASN A 180 -9.45 -9.02 -12.24
N ILE A 181 -8.51 -9.70 -11.57
CA ILE A 181 -7.33 -9.06 -10.94
C ILE A 181 -6.46 -8.40 -12.00
N ILE A 182 -6.13 -9.09 -13.10
CA ILE A 182 -5.31 -8.53 -14.19
C ILE A 182 -5.95 -7.27 -14.74
N TYR A 183 -7.25 -7.31 -15.04
CA TYR A 183 -7.96 -6.17 -15.60
C TYR A 183 -8.02 -4.98 -14.63
N GLY A 184 -8.36 -5.23 -13.36
CA GLY A 184 -8.36 -4.19 -12.32
C GLY A 184 -6.98 -3.52 -12.17
N CYS A 185 -5.91 -4.32 -12.22
CA CYS A 185 -4.55 -3.76 -12.20
C CYS A 185 -4.23 -2.93 -13.45
N ALA A 186 -4.74 -3.29 -14.63
CA ALA A 186 -4.58 -2.48 -15.85
C ALA A 186 -5.32 -1.14 -15.73
N VAL A 187 -6.52 -1.13 -15.14
CA VAL A 187 -7.28 0.10 -14.84
C VAL A 187 -6.48 1.00 -13.89
N LEU A 188 -5.94 0.43 -12.79
CA LEU A 188 -5.09 1.15 -11.86
C LEU A 188 -3.84 1.72 -12.54
N LYS A 189 -3.16 0.90 -13.35
CA LYS A 189 -1.96 1.34 -14.10
C LYS A 189 -2.28 2.53 -15.01
N THR A 190 -3.38 2.45 -15.75
CA THR A 190 -3.85 3.54 -16.61
C THR A 190 -4.07 4.82 -15.82
N SER A 191 -4.65 4.71 -14.62
CA SER A 191 -4.88 5.85 -13.75
C SER A 191 -3.57 6.45 -13.22
N ILE A 192 -2.62 5.63 -12.79
CA ILE A 192 -1.29 6.10 -12.36
C ILE A 192 -0.54 6.78 -13.51
N ASP A 193 -0.55 6.17 -14.71
CA ASP A 193 0.12 6.73 -15.90
C ASP A 193 -0.48 8.07 -16.31
N TYR A 194 -1.79 8.24 -16.15
CA TYR A 194 -2.45 9.52 -16.38
C TYR A 194 -1.86 10.62 -15.46
N MET A 195 -1.66 10.31 -14.17
CA MET A 195 -1.07 11.27 -13.22
C MET A 195 0.36 11.66 -13.62
N ILE A 196 1.17 10.65 -14.00
CA ILE A 196 2.55 10.88 -14.45
C ILE A 196 2.58 11.71 -15.74
N LYS A 197 1.70 11.40 -16.70
CA LYS A 197 1.56 12.18 -17.96
C LYS A 197 1.15 13.64 -17.72
N LYS A 198 0.42 13.90 -16.63
CA LYS A 198 0.04 15.24 -16.18
C LYS A 198 1.16 15.97 -15.42
N GLY A 199 2.36 15.43 -15.36
CA GLY A 199 3.53 16.03 -14.73
C GLY A 199 3.71 15.70 -13.25
N MET A 200 2.88 14.79 -12.68
CA MET A 200 3.09 14.34 -11.30
C MET A 200 4.35 13.47 -11.23
N PRO A 201 5.30 13.73 -10.33
CA PRO A 201 6.48 12.87 -10.17
C PRO A 201 6.10 11.44 -9.84
N LYS A 202 6.81 10.47 -10.44
CA LYS A 202 6.68 9.06 -10.04
C LYS A 202 6.92 8.94 -8.53
N GLY A 203 6.06 8.21 -7.84
CA GLY A 203 6.20 8.01 -6.41
C GLY A 203 4.87 7.95 -5.68
N PHE A 204 4.91 8.14 -4.36
CA PHE A 204 3.75 8.03 -3.47
C PHE A 204 2.54 8.84 -3.96
N ASN A 205 2.74 10.11 -4.33
CA ASN A 205 1.63 10.97 -4.75
C ASN A 205 0.97 10.51 -6.04
N ALA A 206 1.76 10.00 -7.01
CA ALA A 206 1.21 9.46 -8.26
C ALA A 206 0.43 8.15 -7.99
N ILE A 207 0.90 7.31 -7.07
CA ILE A 207 0.18 6.11 -6.63
C ILE A 207 -1.10 6.49 -5.93
N TRP A 208 -1.06 7.39 -4.94
CA TRP A 208 -2.26 7.83 -4.24
C TRP A 208 -3.32 8.41 -5.20
N ALA A 209 -2.91 9.34 -6.06
CA ALA A 209 -3.83 9.94 -7.03
C ALA A 209 -4.32 8.91 -8.06
N GLY A 210 -3.48 7.94 -8.45
CA GLY A 210 -3.86 6.82 -9.32
C GLY A 210 -4.88 5.90 -8.65
N VAL A 211 -4.71 5.59 -7.38
CA VAL A 211 -5.66 4.81 -6.57
C VAL A 211 -7.00 5.56 -6.41
N ALA A 212 -6.97 6.86 -6.11
CA ALA A 212 -8.18 7.67 -6.08
C ALA A 212 -8.90 7.66 -7.44
N GLY A 213 -8.12 7.75 -8.54
CA GLY A 213 -8.64 7.70 -9.89
C GLY A 213 -9.18 6.33 -10.32
N TYR A 214 -8.82 5.25 -9.64
CA TYR A 214 -9.47 3.95 -9.81
C TYR A 214 -10.96 4.03 -9.46
N ASN A 215 -11.31 4.75 -8.40
CA ASN A 215 -12.69 4.91 -7.93
C ASN A 215 -13.46 6.00 -8.70
N CYS A 216 -12.92 7.19 -8.85
CA CYS A 216 -13.65 8.34 -9.40
C CYS A 216 -13.29 8.69 -10.86
N GLY A 217 -12.39 7.94 -11.47
CA GLY A 217 -11.79 8.24 -12.76
C GLY A 217 -10.56 9.16 -12.66
N PRO A 218 -9.52 8.92 -13.49
CA PRO A 218 -8.23 9.58 -13.36
C PRO A 218 -8.31 11.10 -13.54
N LYS A 219 -9.21 11.59 -14.41
CA LYS A 219 -9.38 13.04 -14.61
C LYS A 219 -9.89 13.73 -13.33
N ARG A 220 -10.90 13.17 -12.68
CA ARG A 220 -11.47 13.76 -11.45
C ARG A 220 -10.45 13.77 -10.31
N ALA A 221 -9.71 12.66 -10.12
CA ALA A 221 -8.67 12.62 -9.11
C ALA A 221 -7.59 13.68 -9.37
N TYR A 222 -7.18 13.86 -10.62
CA TYR A 222 -6.24 14.92 -11.02
C TYR A 222 -6.82 16.33 -10.81
N ASP A 223 -8.07 16.56 -11.16
CA ASP A 223 -8.75 17.84 -10.95
C ASP A 223 -8.76 18.21 -9.46
N GLY A 224 -9.03 17.27 -8.57
CA GLY A 224 -8.93 17.46 -7.12
C GLY A 224 -7.53 17.91 -6.68
N VAL A 225 -6.49 17.27 -7.21
CA VAL A 225 -5.09 17.66 -6.91
C VAL A 225 -4.76 19.04 -7.45
N SER A 226 -5.10 19.33 -8.71
CA SER A 226 -4.78 20.60 -9.37
C SER A 226 -5.49 21.81 -8.76
N GLN A 227 -6.66 21.56 -8.14
CA GLN A 227 -7.44 22.58 -7.42
C GLN A 227 -7.03 22.71 -5.94
N GLY A 228 -6.04 21.93 -5.47
CA GLY A 228 -5.57 21.97 -4.08
C GLY A 228 -6.42 21.22 -3.07
N TYR A 229 -7.47 20.51 -3.50
CA TYR A 229 -8.34 19.73 -2.60
C TYR A 229 -7.78 18.33 -2.29
N GLY A 230 -6.84 17.84 -3.10
CA GLY A 230 -6.26 16.52 -2.97
C GLY A 230 -6.96 15.43 -3.81
N PRO A 231 -6.32 14.24 -3.97
CA PRO A 231 -6.79 13.23 -4.92
C PRO A 231 -8.14 12.62 -4.56
N ASP A 232 -8.47 12.52 -3.27
CA ASP A 232 -9.69 11.88 -2.79
C ASP A 232 -10.94 12.78 -2.83
N TYR A 233 -10.81 14.04 -3.22
CA TYR A 233 -11.92 15.00 -3.16
C TYR A 233 -13.20 14.53 -3.88
N TYR A 234 -13.05 13.84 -5.01
CA TYR A 234 -14.17 13.33 -5.81
C TYR A 234 -14.43 11.83 -5.63
N THR A 235 -13.70 11.13 -4.76
CA THR A 235 -13.94 9.72 -4.48
C THR A 235 -15.16 9.51 -3.57
N THR A 236 -15.71 8.30 -3.60
CA THR A 236 -16.76 7.88 -2.67
C THR A 236 -16.25 8.01 -1.23
N GLY A 237 -16.97 8.76 -0.40
CA GLY A 237 -16.58 9.04 0.98
C GLY A 237 -15.43 10.04 1.11
N ARG A 238 -14.85 10.52 0.02
CA ARG A 238 -13.66 11.40 -0.01
C ARG A 238 -12.43 10.84 0.71
N ASP A 239 -12.32 9.52 0.76
CA ASP A 239 -11.27 8.82 1.51
C ASP A 239 -10.75 7.56 0.82
N TYR A 240 -11.25 7.24 -0.37
CA TYR A 240 -10.96 5.96 -1.03
C TYR A 240 -9.47 5.69 -1.15
N GLY A 241 -8.71 6.63 -1.68
CA GLY A 241 -7.26 6.47 -1.87
C GLY A 241 -6.53 6.32 -0.55
N LYS A 242 -6.86 7.15 0.44
CA LYS A 242 -6.29 7.03 1.80
C LYS A 242 -6.58 5.67 2.42
N ASN A 243 -7.83 5.21 2.34
CA ASN A 243 -8.26 3.94 2.93
C ASN A 243 -7.57 2.75 2.25
N VAL A 244 -7.42 2.76 0.91
CA VAL A 244 -6.67 1.74 0.19
C VAL A 244 -5.21 1.72 0.61
N LEU A 245 -4.55 2.89 0.71
CA LEU A 245 -3.15 2.97 1.11
C LEU A 245 -2.92 2.58 2.58
N GLU A 246 -3.87 2.87 3.46
CA GLU A 246 -3.83 2.38 4.85
C GLU A 246 -3.90 0.84 4.91
N ARG A 247 -4.79 0.22 4.12
CA ARG A 247 -4.86 -1.24 3.96
C ARG A 247 -3.56 -1.78 3.33
N ALA A 248 -3.01 -1.10 2.33
CA ALA A 248 -1.73 -1.46 1.73
C ALA A 248 -0.61 -1.49 2.78
N GLY A 249 -0.56 -0.49 3.68
CA GLY A 249 0.36 -0.49 4.81
C GLY A 249 0.21 -1.72 5.71
N TRP A 250 -1.03 -2.09 6.01
CA TRP A 250 -1.29 -3.31 6.78
C TRP A 250 -0.80 -4.57 6.05
N PHE A 251 -1.08 -4.69 4.74
CA PHE A 251 -0.59 -5.82 3.94
C PHE A 251 0.94 -5.85 3.84
N GLN A 252 1.61 -4.69 3.82
CA GLN A 252 3.08 -4.64 3.89
C GLN A 252 3.61 -5.24 5.20
N LEU A 253 2.95 -4.97 6.34
CA LEU A 253 3.30 -5.59 7.64
C LEU A 253 3.10 -7.12 7.64
N GLN A 254 2.34 -7.66 6.68
CA GLN A 254 2.14 -9.10 6.47
C GLN A 254 3.06 -9.67 5.36
N GLY A 255 4.02 -8.89 4.85
CA GLY A 255 5.01 -9.34 3.85
C GLY A 255 4.59 -9.14 2.38
N TRP A 256 3.52 -8.41 2.11
CA TRP A 256 3.10 -8.05 0.75
C TRP A 256 3.80 -6.75 0.31
N VAL A 257 4.95 -6.89 -0.33
CA VAL A 257 5.82 -5.77 -0.76
C VAL A 257 6.00 -5.77 -2.28
#